data_1166ab475aa6e81fa5556f65eab67786
#
_entry.id   1166ab475aa6e81fa5556f65eab67786
#
_cell.length_a   1.000
_cell.length_b   1.000
_cell.length_c   1.000
_cell.angle_alpha   90.00
_cell.angle_beta   90.00
_cell.angle_gamma   90.00
#
_symmetry.space_group_name_H-M   'P 1'
#
loop_
_entity.id
_entity.type
_entity.pdbx_description
1 polymer ?
#
loop_
_entity_poly.entity_id
_entity_poly.type
_entity_poly.pdbx_seq_one_letter_code
_entity_poly.pdbx_strand_id
1 'polypeptide(L)'
;MKTAIVTGGSSGIGLSCCRKFLENGYRVYELSRREPKIQTVGVKHISCDVTDEHSVSEAFKKIYNDSGSIDILVNNAGFGISGAVEFTELAEAKKQFDVNFFGCFICSKNVIKYMRLQGGGRIVNLSSLAAPLAIPFQAFYSASKAAVNSLTLALANEVRPFNIKVC
;
A
#
# COMPACT_ATOMS: atom_id res chain seq x y z
N MET A 1 1.83 -22.08 0.52
CA MET A 1 1.17 -21.10 1.45
C MET A 1 1.15 -19.76 0.74
N LYS A 2 0.00 -19.09 0.71
CA LYS A 2 -0.13 -17.78 0.05
C LYS A 2 0.58 -16.68 0.83
N THR A 3 1.07 -15.66 0.13
CA THR A 3 1.84 -14.55 0.70
C THR A 3 1.07 -13.25 0.58
N ALA A 4 0.96 -12.51 1.68
CA ALA A 4 0.38 -11.18 1.74
C ALA A 4 1.42 -10.14 2.18
N ILE A 5 1.43 -9.02 1.48
CA ILE A 5 2.22 -7.82 1.83
C ILE A 5 1.26 -6.72 2.25
N VAL A 6 1.56 -6.05 3.38
CA VAL A 6 0.78 -4.91 3.86
C VAL A 6 1.72 -3.73 4.10
N THR A 7 1.55 -2.65 3.34
CA THR A 7 2.31 -1.41 3.59
C THR A 7 1.70 -0.64 4.76
N GLY A 8 2.54 -0.07 5.63
CA GLY A 8 2.07 0.57 6.86
C GLY A 8 1.45 -0.42 7.86
N GLY A 9 1.91 -1.67 7.85
CA GLY A 9 1.38 -2.75 8.70
C GLY A 9 1.80 -2.69 10.17
N SER A 10 2.60 -1.71 10.56
CA SER A 10 3.11 -1.58 11.93
C SER A 10 2.08 -1.07 12.96
N SER A 11 0.93 -0.55 12.52
CA SER A 11 -0.11 0.01 13.38
C SER A 11 -1.48 0.05 12.71
N GLY A 12 -2.52 0.38 13.48
CA GLY A 12 -3.87 0.70 13.01
C GLY A 12 -4.48 -0.37 12.11
N ILE A 13 -5.09 0.07 11.00
CA ILE A 13 -5.77 -0.80 10.02
C ILE A 13 -4.79 -1.80 9.40
N GLY A 14 -3.58 -1.36 9.04
CA GLY A 14 -2.57 -2.23 8.46
C GLY A 14 -2.18 -3.38 9.38
N LEU A 15 -1.99 -3.11 10.67
CA LEU A 15 -1.71 -4.16 11.66
C LEU A 15 -2.87 -5.14 11.81
N SER A 16 -4.10 -4.64 11.80
CA SER A 16 -5.30 -5.50 11.84
C SER A 16 -5.40 -6.38 10.59
N CYS A 17 -5.06 -5.85 9.42
CA CYS A 17 -4.97 -6.63 8.19
C CYS A 17 -3.90 -7.73 8.28
N CYS A 18 -2.70 -7.40 8.81
CA CYS A 18 -1.64 -8.39 9.00
C CYS A 18 -2.10 -9.55 9.88
N ARG A 19 -2.73 -9.25 11.01
CA ARG A 19 -3.27 -10.28 11.92
C ARG A 19 -4.32 -11.13 11.24
N LYS A 20 -5.24 -10.50 10.50
CA LYS A 20 -6.31 -11.22 9.80
C LYS A 20 -5.78 -12.14 8.70
N PHE A 21 -4.79 -11.73 7.95
CA PHE A 21 -4.12 -12.61 6.98
C PHE A 21 -3.40 -13.78 7.67
N LEU A 22 -2.72 -13.53 8.78
CA LEU A 22 -2.04 -14.57 9.55
C LEU A 22 -3.04 -15.64 10.07
N GLU A 23 -4.18 -15.21 10.67
CA GLU A 23 -5.26 -16.08 11.11
C GLU A 23 -5.82 -16.96 9.98
N ASN A 24 -5.76 -16.47 8.74
CA ASN A 24 -6.21 -17.21 7.56
C ASN A 24 -5.09 -18.00 6.85
N GLY A 25 -3.96 -18.23 7.53
CA GLY A 25 -2.89 -19.10 7.06
C GLY A 25 -2.00 -18.50 5.97
N TYR A 26 -1.95 -17.17 5.85
CA TYR A 26 -1.01 -16.51 4.95
C TYR A 26 0.36 -16.33 5.61
N ARG A 27 1.41 -16.36 4.80
CA ARG A 27 2.69 -15.77 5.14
C ARG A 27 2.55 -14.26 5.01
N VAL A 28 2.84 -13.50 6.07
CA VAL A 28 2.57 -12.07 6.12
C VAL A 28 3.85 -11.27 6.27
N TYR A 29 4.04 -10.30 5.38
CA TYR A 29 5.08 -9.28 5.47
C TYR A 29 4.43 -7.92 5.67
N GLU A 30 4.88 -7.20 6.69
CA GLU A 30 4.54 -5.81 6.85
C GLU A 30 5.72 -4.93 6.44
N LEU A 31 5.42 -3.87 5.69
CA LEU A 31 6.39 -2.91 5.20
C LEU A 31 6.15 -1.57 5.88
N SER A 32 7.12 -1.12 6.65
CA SER A 32 7.12 0.21 7.27
C SER A 32 8.56 0.69 7.48
N ARG A 33 8.74 2.00 7.63
CA ARG A 33 10.07 2.61 7.79
C ARG A 33 10.76 2.24 9.10
N ARG A 34 9.98 1.94 10.12
CA ARG A 34 10.45 1.60 11.48
C ARG A 34 9.84 0.31 11.93
N GLU A 35 10.61 -0.46 12.66
CA GLU A 35 10.14 -1.68 13.29
C GLU A 35 8.91 -1.41 14.17
N PRO A 36 7.87 -2.27 14.15
CA PRO A 36 6.70 -2.11 14.99
C PRO A 36 7.08 -2.12 16.47
N LYS A 37 6.49 -1.21 17.25
CA LYS A 37 6.68 -1.19 18.71
C LYS A 37 6.19 -2.48 19.36
N ILE A 38 5.16 -3.11 18.80
CA ILE A 38 4.61 -4.39 19.24
C ILE A 38 4.69 -5.34 18.05
N GLN A 39 5.60 -6.30 18.14
CA GLN A 39 5.73 -7.33 17.13
C GLN A 39 4.56 -8.32 17.22
N THR A 40 3.95 -8.64 16.10
CA THR A 40 2.96 -9.72 16.01
C THR A 40 3.70 -10.99 15.59
N VAL A 41 3.68 -12.00 16.44
CA VAL A 41 4.31 -13.30 16.16
C VAL A 41 3.78 -13.84 14.82
N GLY A 42 4.69 -14.23 13.92
CA GLY A 42 4.33 -14.73 12.59
C GLY A 42 4.24 -13.67 11.48
N VAL A 43 4.26 -12.39 11.82
CA VAL A 43 4.38 -11.29 10.84
C VAL A 43 5.85 -10.90 10.69
N LYS A 44 6.36 -10.94 9.47
CA LYS A 44 7.74 -10.52 9.18
C LYS A 44 7.78 -9.03 8.85
N HIS A 45 8.58 -8.27 9.59
CA HIS A 45 8.86 -6.87 9.28
C HIS A 45 9.95 -6.73 8.21
N ILE A 46 9.74 -5.82 7.27
CA ILE A 46 10.77 -5.36 6.33
C ILE A 46 10.78 -3.84 6.34
N SER A 47 11.93 -3.26 6.68
CA SER A 47 12.12 -1.81 6.61
C SER A 47 12.01 -1.36 5.16
N CYS A 48 11.04 -0.46 4.89
CA CYS A 48 10.76 0.02 3.54
C CYS A 48 10.12 1.40 3.61
N ASP A 49 10.66 2.34 2.83
CA ASP A 49 10.00 3.60 2.54
C ASP A 49 9.26 3.47 1.20
N VAL A 50 7.93 3.56 1.25
CA VAL A 50 7.09 3.42 0.04
C VAL A 50 7.29 4.56 -0.97
N THR A 51 7.89 5.66 -0.56
CA THR A 51 8.20 6.81 -1.43
C THR A 51 9.52 6.66 -2.18
N ASP A 52 10.33 5.65 -1.82
CA ASP A 52 11.60 5.32 -2.46
C ASP A 52 11.45 4.06 -3.31
N GLU A 53 11.53 4.23 -4.64
CA GLU A 53 11.36 3.12 -5.60
C GLU A 53 12.42 2.03 -5.43
N HIS A 54 13.67 2.39 -5.07
CA HIS A 54 14.72 1.42 -4.81
C HIS A 54 14.44 0.60 -3.55
N SER A 55 14.05 1.27 -2.46
CA SER A 55 13.64 0.62 -1.20
C SER A 55 12.51 -0.39 -1.43
N VAL A 56 11.49 0.00 -2.19
CA VAL A 56 10.36 -0.88 -2.53
C VAL A 56 10.82 -2.05 -3.37
N SER A 57 11.64 -1.82 -4.42
CA SER A 57 12.13 -2.88 -5.30
C SER A 57 12.92 -3.95 -4.55
N GLU A 58 13.83 -3.54 -3.66
CA GLU A 58 14.62 -4.49 -2.85
C GLU A 58 13.75 -5.23 -1.83
N ALA A 59 12.79 -4.56 -1.19
CA ALA A 59 11.85 -5.21 -0.28
C ALA A 59 11.03 -6.31 -0.99
N PHE A 60 10.46 -6.01 -2.16
CA PHE A 60 9.66 -6.99 -2.91
C PHE A 60 10.49 -8.15 -3.44
N LYS A 61 11.71 -7.88 -3.91
CA LYS A 61 12.66 -8.91 -4.33
C LYS A 61 13.02 -9.86 -3.18
N LYS A 62 13.31 -9.30 -1.99
CA LYS A 62 13.58 -10.08 -0.78
C LYS A 62 12.39 -10.97 -0.40
N ILE A 63 11.18 -10.41 -0.43
CA ILE A 63 9.95 -11.17 -0.13
C ILE A 63 9.74 -12.29 -1.13
N TYR A 64 9.86 -12.00 -2.43
CA TYR A 64 9.67 -13.02 -3.46
C TYR A 64 10.69 -14.14 -3.36
N ASN A 65 11.95 -13.82 -3.07
CA ASN A 65 13.00 -14.83 -2.85
C ASN A 65 12.74 -15.71 -1.61
N ASP A 66 12.18 -15.14 -0.53
CA ASP A 66 11.87 -15.88 0.71
C ASP A 66 10.56 -16.68 0.62
N SER A 67 9.59 -16.23 -0.18
CA SER A 67 8.24 -16.82 -0.20
C SER A 67 7.92 -17.60 -1.46
N GLY A 68 8.57 -17.31 -2.58
CA GLY A 68 8.28 -17.88 -3.89
C GLY A 68 7.06 -17.28 -4.60
N SER A 69 6.23 -16.52 -3.91
CA SER A 69 5.06 -15.84 -4.50
C SER A 69 4.67 -14.59 -3.73
N ILE A 70 3.94 -13.68 -4.38
CA ILE A 70 3.27 -12.53 -3.76
C ILE A 70 1.82 -12.54 -4.24
N ASP A 71 0.93 -13.10 -3.43
CA ASP A 71 -0.47 -13.31 -3.82
C ASP A 71 -1.34 -12.08 -3.59
N ILE A 72 -1.05 -11.32 -2.51
CA ILE A 72 -1.82 -10.13 -2.15
C ILE A 72 -0.86 -9.01 -1.78
N LEU A 73 -1.14 -7.81 -2.32
CA LEU A 73 -0.59 -6.55 -1.85
C LEU A 73 -1.73 -5.68 -1.31
N VAL A 74 -1.57 -5.18 -0.08
CA VAL A 74 -2.43 -4.16 0.51
C VAL A 74 -1.66 -2.86 0.63
N ASN A 75 -1.98 -1.89 -0.21
CA ASN A 75 -1.48 -0.52 -0.13
C ASN A 75 -2.28 0.24 0.94
N ASN A 76 -1.79 0.17 2.18
CA ASN A 76 -2.42 0.82 3.32
C ASN A 76 -1.60 2.01 3.85
N ALA A 77 -0.31 2.08 3.56
CA ALA A 77 0.53 3.20 4.01
C ALA A 77 -0.07 4.54 3.59
N GLY A 78 -0.22 5.43 4.56
CA GLY A 78 -0.81 6.74 4.32
C GLY A 78 -1.02 7.51 5.62
N PHE A 79 -1.20 8.82 5.47
CA PHE A 79 -1.55 9.71 6.56
C PHE A 79 -2.40 10.87 6.04
N GLY A 80 -3.05 11.61 6.94
CA GLY A 80 -3.80 12.82 6.62
C GLY A 80 -3.18 14.04 7.28
N ILE A 81 -3.20 15.17 6.57
CA ILE A 81 -3.01 16.50 7.13
C ILE A 81 -4.36 17.21 7.16
N SER A 82 -4.56 18.10 8.11
CA SER A 82 -5.78 18.90 8.24
C SER A 82 -5.39 20.35 8.41
N GLY A 83 -6.10 21.24 7.70
CA GLY A 83 -5.89 22.68 7.73
C GLY A 83 -6.61 23.37 6.57
N ALA A 84 -6.82 24.67 6.69
CA ALA A 84 -7.34 25.46 5.57
C ALA A 84 -6.31 25.47 4.43
N VAL A 85 -6.80 25.44 3.20
CA VAL A 85 -5.94 25.38 2.00
C VAL A 85 -4.95 26.55 1.97
N GLU A 86 -5.40 27.74 2.34
CA GLU A 86 -4.59 28.96 2.36
C GLU A 86 -3.41 28.95 3.35
N PHE A 87 -3.48 28.08 4.39
CA PHE A 87 -2.44 27.93 5.41
C PHE A 87 -1.68 26.61 5.29
N THR A 88 -1.98 25.79 4.27
CA THR A 88 -1.30 24.50 4.10
C THR A 88 0.04 24.70 3.38
N GLU A 89 1.11 24.30 4.03
CA GLU A 89 2.46 24.34 3.44
C GLU A 89 2.56 23.39 2.25
N LEU A 90 3.08 23.88 1.12
CA LEU A 90 3.25 23.07 -0.10
C LEU A 90 4.07 21.80 0.13
N ALA A 91 5.08 21.87 0.99
CA ALA A 91 5.92 20.72 1.32
C ALA A 91 5.14 19.61 2.04
N GLU A 92 4.21 19.96 2.93
CA GLU A 92 3.35 19.01 3.63
C GLU A 92 2.35 18.36 2.67
N ALA A 93 1.74 19.16 1.79
CA ALA A 93 0.84 18.67 0.76
C ALA A 93 1.56 17.67 -0.18
N LYS A 94 2.75 18.01 -0.66
CA LYS A 94 3.56 17.12 -1.50
C LYS A 94 3.90 15.81 -0.76
N LYS A 95 4.39 15.90 0.48
CA LYS A 95 4.74 14.73 1.30
C LYS A 95 3.55 13.79 1.51
N GLN A 96 2.33 14.34 1.67
CA GLN A 96 1.12 13.53 1.76
C GLN A 96 0.84 12.79 0.45
N PHE A 97 0.99 13.45 -0.70
CA PHE A 97 0.83 12.82 -2.00
C PHE A 97 1.92 11.78 -2.26
N ASP A 98 3.16 12.06 -1.88
CA ASP A 98 4.28 11.12 -2.03
C ASP A 98 3.98 9.79 -1.32
N VAL A 99 3.45 9.83 -0.10
CA VAL A 99 3.12 8.60 0.63
C VAL A 99 1.81 7.99 0.13
N ASN A 100 0.72 8.77 0.08
CA ASN A 100 -0.63 8.23 -0.13
C ASN A 100 -0.86 7.77 -1.58
N PHE A 101 -0.33 8.51 -2.56
CA PHE A 101 -0.54 8.25 -3.98
C PHE A 101 0.69 7.63 -4.64
N PHE A 102 1.84 8.31 -4.61
CA PHE A 102 3.04 7.78 -5.28
C PHE A 102 3.56 6.50 -4.61
N GLY A 103 3.47 6.38 -3.28
CA GLY A 103 3.79 5.14 -2.59
C GLY A 103 2.90 3.96 -3.02
N CYS A 104 1.59 4.20 -3.15
CA CYS A 104 0.64 3.23 -3.68
C CYS A 104 0.99 2.84 -5.13
N PHE A 105 1.31 3.82 -5.99
CA PHE A 105 1.74 3.60 -7.36
C PHE A 105 3.03 2.77 -7.43
N ILE A 106 4.09 3.16 -6.70
CA ILE A 106 5.38 2.49 -6.69
C ILE A 106 5.26 1.03 -6.26
N CYS A 107 4.53 0.76 -5.17
CA CYS A 107 4.29 -0.59 -4.69
C CYS A 107 3.49 -1.43 -5.71
N SER A 108 2.44 -0.86 -6.30
CA SER A 108 1.64 -1.54 -7.33
C SER A 108 2.48 -1.86 -8.57
N LYS A 109 3.25 -0.89 -9.08
CA LYS A 109 4.18 -1.07 -10.21
C LYS A 109 5.15 -2.23 -9.96
N ASN A 110 5.72 -2.28 -8.76
CA ASN A 110 6.72 -3.31 -8.42
C ASN A 110 6.12 -4.70 -8.25
N VAL A 111 4.91 -4.85 -7.69
CA VAL A 111 4.32 -6.17 -7.46
C VAL A 111 3.83 -6.82 -8.75
N ILE A 112 3.38 -6.05 -9.72
CA ILE A 112 2.79 -6.55 -10.98
C ILE A 112 3.73 -7.51 -11.70
N LYS A 113 5.03 -7.23 -11.75
CA LYS A 113 6.01 -8.12 -12.39
C LYS A 113 6.01 -9.53 -11.80
N TYR A 114 5.92 -9.64 -10.48
CA TYR A 114 5.87 -10.93 -9.77
C TYR A 114 4.53 -11.62 -9.97
N MET A 115 3.42 -10.86 -9.86
CA MET A 115 2.09 -11.40 -10.07
C MET A 115 1.88 -11.90 -11.51
N ARG A 116 2.49 -11.25 -12.51
CA ARG A 116 2.48 -11.74 -13.90
C ARG A 116 3.25 -13.05 -14.05
N LEU A 117 4.44 -13.15 -13.45
CA LEU A 117 5.26 -14.37 -13.50
C LEU A 117 4.58 -15.59 -12.88
N GLN A 118 3.77 -15.38 -11.84
CA GLN A 118 3.05 -16.45 -11.13
C GLN A 118 1.63 -16.71 -11.65
N GLY A 119 1.17 -15.96 -12.67
CA GLY A 119 -0.13 -16.15 -13.31
C GLY A 119 -1.31 -15.48 -12.61
N GLY A 120 -1.07 -14.52 -11.72
CA GLY A 120 -2.13 -13.73 -11.10
C GLY A 120 -1.81 -13.23 -9.70
N GLY A 121 -2.74 -12.44 -9.14
CA GLY A 121 -2.62 -11.88 -7.81
C GLY A 121 -3.75 -10.91 -7.49
N ARG A 122 -3.64 -10.25 -6.34
CA ARG A 122 -4.61 -9.22 -5.93
C ARG A 122 -3.90 -8.01 -5.33
N ILE A 123 -4.29 -6.82 -5.77
CA ILE A 123 -3.87 -5.53 -5.22
C ILE A 123 -5.09 -4.88 -4.58
N VAL A 124 -4.96 -4.47 -3.33
CA VAL A 124 -5.99 -3.76 -2.57
C VAL A 124 -5.44 -2.39 -2.20
N ASN A 125 -6.07 -1.33 -2.67
CA ASN A 125 -5.67 0.05 -2.40
C ASN A 125 -6.62 0.66 -1.37
N LEU A 126 -6.11 1.03 -0.19
CA LEU A 126 -6.94 1.70 0.81
C LEU A 126 -7.23 3.14 0.40
N SER A 127 -8.46 3.37 0.01
CA SER A 127 -8.99 4.71 -0.23
C SER A 127 -9.62 5.29 1.05
N SER A 128 -10.59 6.17 0.90
CA SER A 128 -11.33 6.81 2.00
C SER A 128 -12.70 7.27 1.51
N LEU A 129 -13.64 7.44 2.42
CA LEU A 129 -14.88 8.18 2.17
C LEU A 129 -14.60 9.65 1.79
N ALA A 130 -13.44 10.18 2.18
CA ALA A 130 -12.99 11.51 1.78
C ALA A 130 -12.66 11.62 0.28
N ALA A 131 -12.54 10.51 -0.45
CA ALA A 131 -12.26 10.53 -1.89
C ALA A 131 -13.46 11.05 -2.72
N PRO A 132 -14.69 10.52 -2.56
CA PRO A 132 -15.85 11.07 -3.23
C PRO A 132 -16.44 12.30 -2.51
N LEU A 133 -16.16 12.45 -1.20
CA LEU A 133 -16.67 13.55 -0.39
C LEU A 133 -15.55 14.54 -0.10
N ALA A 134 -15.58 15.70 -0.73
CA ALA A 134 -14.61 16.75 -0.47
C ALA A 134 -14.81 17.32 0.95
N ILE A 135 -14.03 16.84 1.92
CA ILE A 135 -14.17 17.23 3.32
C ILE A 135 -13.45 18.58 3.55
N PRO A 136 -14.13 19.60 4.09
CA PRO A 136 -13.47 20.86 4.46
C PRO A 136 -12.28 20.61 5.39
N PHE A 137 -11.23 21.40 5.22
CA PHE A 137 -9.96 21.29 5.95
C PHE A 137 -9.16 19.99 5.73
N GLN A 138 -9.58 19.13 4.79
CA GLN A 138 -8.88 17.92 4.38
C GLN A 138 -8.67 17.85 2.85
N ALA A 139 -8.53 19.00 2.19
CA ALA A 139 -8.48 19.09 0.74
C ALA A 139 -7.42 18.18 0.12
N PHE A 140 -6.19 18.22 0.62
CA PHE A 140 -5.09 17.40 0.08
C PHE A 140 -5.26 15.91 0.39
N TYR A 141 -5.81 15.55 1.56
CA TYR A 141 -6.13 14.15 1.88
C TYR A 141 -7.21 13.63 0.93
N SER A 142 -8.31 14.35 0.77
CA SER A 142 -9.40 14.00 -0.16
C SER A 142 -8.89 13.85 -1.59
N ALA A 143 -8.10 14.82 -2.06
CA ALA A 143 -7.50 14.78 -3.40
C ALA A 143 -6.56 13.59 -3.60
N SER A 144 -5.70 13.27 -2.60
CA SER A 144 -4.81 12.11 -2.68
C SER A 144 -5.57 10.79 -2.74
N LYS A 145 -6.67 10.65 -2.00
CA LYS A 145 -7.52 9.46 -2.01
C LYS A 145 -8.39 9.35 -3.27
N ALA A 146 -8.84 10.47 -3.82
CA ALA A 146 -9.49 10.50 -5.13
C ALA A 146 -8.52 10.06 -6.26
N ALA A 147 -7.27 10.51 -6.20
CA ALA A 147 -6.23 10.05 -7.12
C ALA A 147 -5.97 8.53 -7.01
N VAL A 148 -5.96 7.97 -5.80
CA VAL A 148 -5.86 6.52 -5.58
C VAL A 148 -7.04 5.79 -6.21
N ASN A 149 -8.29 6.31 -6.10
CA ASN A 149 -9.44 5.69 -6.76
C ASN A 149 -9.27 5.65 -8.28
N SER A 150 -8.87 6.76 -8.89
CA SER A 150 -8.64 6.84 -10.34
C SER A 150 -7.54 5.87 -10.79
N LEU A 151 -6.41 5.83 -10.09
CA LEU A 151 -5.33 4.87 -10.35
C LEU A 151 -5.82 3.43 -10.25
N THR A 152 -6.62 3.11 -9.23
CA THR A 152 -7.15 1.76 -8.99
C THR A 152 -8.01 1.29 -10.15
N LEU A 153 -8.91 2.14 -10.65
CA LEU A 153 -9.79 1.81 -11.77
C LEU A 153 -9.00 1.63 -13.09
N ALA A 154 -8.06 2.52 -13.37
CA ALA A 154 -7.21 2.39 -14.55
C ALA A 154 -6.38 1.10 -14.49
N LEU A 155 -5.68 0.89 -13.38
CA LEU A 155 -4.83 -0.27 -13.18
C LEU A 155 -5.61 -1.59 -13.25
N ALA A 156 -6.83 -1.65 -12.72
CA ALA A 156 -7.68 -2.84 -12.79
C ALA A 156 -7.93 -3.29 -14.24
N ASN A 157 -8.11 -2.34 -15.17
CA ASN A 157 -8.28 -2.63 -16.57
C ASN A 157 -6.96 -3.05 -17.26
N GLU A 158 -5.86 -2.38 -16.94
CA GLU A 158 -4.53 -2.66 -17.53
C GLU A 158 -4.02 -4.07 -17.20
N VAL A 159 -4.23 -4.52 -15.95
CA VAL A 159 -3.68 -5.80 -15.49
C VAL A 159 -4.66 -6.97 -15.55
N ARG A 160 -5.90 -6.72 -15.97
CA ARG A 160 -6.93 -7.74 -16.12
C ARG A 160 -6.50 -8.94 -16.99
N PRO A 161 -5.79 -8.74 -18.14
CA PRO A 161 -5.34 -9.86 -18.97
C PRO A 161 -4.36 -10.80 -18.27
N PHE A 162 -3.72 -10.35 -17.19
CA PHE A 162 -2.74 -11.12 -16.42
C PHE A 162 -3.35 -11.81 -15.18
N ASN A 163 -4.70 -11.88 -15.09
CA ASN A 163 -5.41 -12.43 -13.93
C ASN A 163 -5.03 -11.73 -12.59
N ILE A 164 -4.70 -10.44 -12.65
CA ILE A 164 -4.45 -9.61 -11.48
C ILE A 164 -5.72 -8.79 -11.20
N LYS A 165 -6.25 -8.92 -9.98
CA LYS A 165 -7.42 -8.18 -9.53
C LYS A 165 -7.00 -6.98 -8.71
N VAL A 166 -7.55 -5.79 -9.03
CA VAL A 166 -7.26 -4.55 -8.31
C VAL A 166 -8.57 -3.96 -7.79
N CYS A 167 -8.61 -3.53 -6.52
CA CYS A 167 -9.76 -2.90 -5.88
C CYS A 167 -9.34 -1.89 -4.82
#